data_8a84e58e6b400339d9ba9672703a1932
#
_entry.id   8a84e58e6b400339d9ba9672703a1932
#
_cell.length_a   1.000
_cell.length_b   1.000
_cell.length_c   1.000
_cell.angle_alpha   90.00
_cell.angle_beta   90.00
_cell.angle_gamma   90.00
#
_symmetry.space_group_name_H-M   'P 1'
#
loop_
_entity.id
_entity.type
_entity.pdbx_description
1 polymer ?
#
loop_
_entity_poly.entity_id
_entity_poly.type
_entity_poly.pdbx_seq_one_letter_code
_entity_poly.pdbx_strand_id
1 'polypeptide(L)'
;MAAMDPVQEELILGIAYALFMNRLHVLRLTEIVRLNIRPSADDMNMEVPDTLDRELSQAAVDYVLKCFPPSFHKKIQAAAPQWLRLA
;
A
#
# COMPACT_ATOMS: atom_id res chain seq x y z
N MET A 1 -23.09 -20.98 -2.28
CA MET A 1 -22.21 -20.21 -1.42
C MET A 1 -22.95 -18.99 -0.91
N ALA A 2 -22.96 -18.79 0.38
CA ALA A 2 -23.56 -17.58 0.94
C ALA A 2 -22.73 -16.36 0.54
N ALA A 3 -23.40 -15.28 0.13
CA ALA A 3 -22.74 -14.02 -0.12
C ALA A 3 -22.19 -13.47 1.20
N MET A 4 -21.04 -12.81 1.14
CA MET A 4 -20.46 -12.16 2.29
C MET A 4 -21.39 -11.04 2.79
N ASP A 5 -21.57 -10.96 4.11
CA ASP A 5 -22.30 -9.89 4.76
C ASP A 5 -21.62 -8.54 4.40
N PRO A 6 -22.40 -7.49 4.03
CA PRO A 6 -21.82 -6.17 3.75
C PRO A 6 -20.94 -5.63 4.87
N VAL A 7 -21.27 -5.91 6.13
CA VAL A 7 -20.45 -5.49 7.28
C VAL A 7 -19.11 -6.22 7.29
N GLN A 8 -19.12 -7.53 7.02
CA GLN A 8 -17.90 -8.32 6.91
C GLN A 8 -17.04 -7.87 5.73
N GLU A 9 -17.66 -7.53 4.61
CA GLU A 9 -16.96 -7.01 3.45
C GLU A 9 -16.27 -5.69 3.74
N GLU A 10 -16.97 -4.75 4.38
CA GLU A 10 -16.38 -3.49 4.81
C GLU A 10 -15.22 -3.69 5.78
N LEU A 11 -15.37 -4.62 6.72
CA LEU A 11 -14.32 -4.91 7.68
C LEU A 11 -13.08 -5.47 6.98
N ILE A 12 -13.26 -6.39 6.05
CA ILE A 12 -12.15 -6.99 5.30
C ILE A 12 -11.46 -5.95 4.44
N LEU A 13 -12.22 -5.10 3.74
CA LEU A 13 -11.64 -4.01 2.94
C LEU A 13 -10.93 -2.98 3.81
N GLY A 14 -11.44 -2.72 5.01
CA GLY A 14 -10.78 -1.84 5.98
C GLY A 14 -9.44 -2.41 6.45
N ILE A 15 -9.39 -3.70 6.73
CA ILE A 15 -8.15 -4.39 7.09
C ILE A 15 -7.17 -4.37 5.91
N ALA A 16 -7.66 -4.65 4.70
CA ALA A 16 -6.84 -4.62 3.50
C ALA A 16 -6.24 -3.22 3.26
N TYR A 17 -7.03 -2.17 3.45
CA TYR A 17 -6.58 -0.78 3.36
C TYR A 17 -5.50 -0.47 4.40
N ALA A 18 -5.70 -0.89 5.64
CA ALA A 18 -4.71 -0.70 6.71
C ALA A 18 -3.39 -1.40 6.38
N LEU A 19 -3.44 -2.62 5.84
CA LEU A 19 -2.25 -3.34 5.38
C LEU A 19 -1.56 -2.62 4.23
N PHE A 20 -2.33 -2.11 3.28
CA PHE A 20 -1.81 -1.31 2.18
C PHE A 20 -1.05 -0.08 2.68
N MET A 21 -1.67 0.71 3.54
CA MET A 21 -1.04 1.92 4.07
C MET A 21 0.19 1.61 4.89
N ASN A 22 0.14 0.57 5.73
CA ASN A 22 1.29 0.15 6.51
C ASN A 22 2.45 -0.31 5.61
N ARG A 23 2.16 -1.13 4.61
CA ARG A 23 3.18 -1.61 3.68
C ARG A 23 3.78 -0.48 2.87
N LEU A 24 2.94 0.42 2.36
CA LEU A 24 3.41 1.59 1.62
C LEU A 24 4.32 2.48 2.49
N HIS A 25 3.93 2.69 3.74
CA HIS A 25 4.74 3.46 4.68
C HIS A 25 6.12 2.83 4.89
N VAL A 26 6.17 1.52 5.09
CA VAL A 26 7.44 0.78 5.25
C VAL A 26 8.29 0.90 3.98
N LEU A 27 7.68 0.74 2.80
CA LEU A 27 8.40 0.86 1.53
C LEU A 27 8.96 2.27 1.34
N ARG A 28 8.18 3.30 1.66
CA ARG A 28 8.63 4.70 1.58
C ARG A 28 9.80 4.97 2.52
N LEU A 29 9.70 4.52 3.77
CA LEU A 29 10.78 4.69 4.74
C LEU A 29 12.05 3.97 4.29
N THR A 30 11.92 2.77 3.76
CA THR A 30 13.05 1.99 3.23
C THR A 30 13.75 2.77 2.11
N GLU A 31 12.98 3.35 1.19
CA GLU A 31 13.54 4.14 0.09
C GLU A 31 14.18 5.44 0.57
N ILE A 32 13.60 6.11 1.55
CA ILE A 32 14.17 7.31 2.14
C ILE A 32 15.54 6.97 2.73
N VAL A 33 15.64 5.88 3.47
CA VAL A 33 16.91 5.44 4.06
C VAL A 33 17.92 5.11 2.96
N ARG A 34 17.49 4.38 1.91
CA ARG A 34 18.36 4.00 0.80
C ARG A 34 18.88 5.22 0.04
N LEU A 35 18.02 6.21 -0.21
CA LEU A 35 18.38 7.44 -0.93
C LEU A 35 19.34 8.31 -0.12
N ASN A 36 19.34 8.16 1.20
CA ASN A 36 20.16 8.96 2.13
C ASN A 36 21.28 8.15 2.77
N ILE A 37 21.76 7.10 2.11
CA ILE A 37 22.76 6.17 2.66
C ILE A 37 24.07 6.86 3.04
N ARG A 38 24.36 8.03 2.45
CA ARG A 38 25.51 8.87 2.78
C ARG A 38 25.06 10.30 3.06
N PRO A 39 24.14 10.51 4.01
CA PRO A 39 23.64 11.86 4.22
C PRO A 39 24.70 12.74 4.89
N SER A 40 24.87 13.96 4.36
CA SER A 40 25.19 15.04 5.24
C SER A 40 23.85 15.47 5.89
N ALA A 41 23.89 15.90 7.16
CA ALA A 41 22.66 16.21 7.89
C ALA A 41 21.77 17.27 7.18
N ASP A 42 22.40 18.14 6.40
CA ASP A 42 21.74 19.24 5.71
C ASP A 42 21.10 18.83 4.38
N ASP A 43 21.48 17.65 3.85
CA ASP A 43 21.07 17.19 2.51
C ASP A 43 20.12 16.01 2.55
N MET A 44 19.59 15.67 3.72
CA MET A 44 18.69 14.53 3.85
C MET A 44 17.38 14.79 3.07
N ASN A 45 17.13 13.95 2.10
CA ASN A 45 15.88 14.00 1.33
C ASN A 45 14.83 13.09 1.99
N MET A 46 13.77 13.71 2.50
CA MET A 46 12.67 13.00 3.13
C MET A 46 11.53 12.69 2.17
N GLU A 47 11.68 13.04 0.89
CA GLU A 47 10.67 12.82 -0.14
C GLU A 47 11.08 11.71 -1.07
N VAL A 48 10.12 10.88 -1.45
CA VAL A 48 10.28 9.86 -2.48
C VAL A 48 9.86 10.46 -3.82
N PRO A 49 10.65 10.31 -4.90
CA PRO A 49 10.24 10.78 -6.21
C PRO A 49 8.90 10.20 -6.65
N ASP A 50 8.07 11.00 -7.34
CA ASP A 50 6.71 10.59 -7.70
C ASP A 50 6.65 9.30 -8.52
N THR A 51 7.59 9.13 -9.45
CA THR A 51 7.65 7.90 -10.28
C THR A 51 7.92 6.67 -9.43
N LEU A 52 8.85 6.78 -8.49
CA LEU A 52 9.16 5.69 -7.56
C LEU A 52 7.99 5.46 -6.60
N ASP A 53 7.34 6.53 -6.14
CA ASP A 53 6.21 6.40 -5.22
C ASP A 53 5.04 5.65 -5.85
N ARG A 54 4.79 5.83 -7.15
CA ARG A 54 3.79 5.04 -7.88
C ARG A 54 4.14 3.55 -7.90
N GLU A 55 5.41 3.24 -8.12
CA GLU A 55 5.88 1.85 -8.11
C GLU A 55 5.73 1.24 -6.71
N LEU A 56 6.06 1.99 -5.67
CA LEU A 56 5.89 1.55 -4.28
C LEU A 56 4.41 1.34 -3.94
N SER A 57 3.55 2.24 -4.39
CA SER A 57 2.10 2.13 -4.17
C SER A 57 1.55 0.88 -4.85
N GLN A 58 1.96 0.60 -6.08
CA GLN A 58 1.53 -0.61 -6.78
C GLN A 58 2.08 -1.87 -6.09
N ALA A 59 3.33 -1.83 -5.64
CA ALA A 59 3.93 -2.94 -4.90
C ALA A 59 3.17 -3.20 -3.58
N ALA A 60 2.70 -2.16 -2.92
CA ALA A 60 1.89 -2.30 -1.71
C ALA A 60 0.54 -2.96 -2.00
N VAL A 61 -0.12 -2.61 -3.11
CA VAL A 61 -1.36 -3.29 -3.55
C VAL A 61 -1.08 -4.76 -3.82
N ASP A 62 -0.01 -5.07 -4.54
CA ASP A 62 0.36 -6.46 -4.86
C ASP A 62 0.64 -7.27 -3.59
N TYR A 63 1.27 -6.65 -2.60
CA TYR A 63 1.52 -7.27 -1.31
C TYR A 63 0.20 -7.63 -0.61
N VAL A 64 -0.77 -6.70 -0.59
CA VAL A 64 -2.08 -6.95 0.02
C VAL A 64 -2.78 -8.10 -0.69
N LEU A 65 -2.74 -8.16 -2.01
CA LEU A 65 -3.34 -9.26 -2.77
C LEU A 65 -2.74 -10.61 -2.35
N LYS A 66 -1.46 -10.67 -2.06
CA LYS A 66 -0.81 -11.90 -1.58
C LYS A 66 -1.24 -12.29 -0.17
N CYS A 67 -1.69 -11.35 0.64
CA CYS A 67 -2.11 -11.61 2.02
C CYS A 67 -3.53 -12.15 2.12
N PHE A 68 -4.30 -12.09 1.04
CA PHE A 68 -5.71 -12.51 1.04
C PHE A 68 -5.93 -13.67 0.06
N PRO A 69 -6.92 -14.54 0.32
CA PRO A 69 -7.31 -15.57 -0.63
C PRO A 69 -7.78 -14.98 -1.95
N PRO A 70 -7.63 -15.72 -3.07
CA PRO A 70 -8.06 -15.23 -4.39
C PRO A 70 -9.51 -14.76 -4.48
N SER A 71 -10.39 -15.29 -3.63
CA SER A 71 -11.80 -14.89 -3.59
C SER A 71 -12.01 -13.41 -3.24
N PHE A 72 -11.02 -12.77 -2.59
CA PHE A 72 -11.10 -11.36 -2.21
C PHE A 72 -10.37 -10.44 -3.20
N HIS A 73 -9.59 -10.99 -4.13
CA HIS A 73 -8.73 -10.19 -5.01
C HIS A 73 -9.51 -9.21 -5.86
N LYS A 74 -10.67 -9.62 -6.38
CA LYS A 74 -11.52 -8.77 -7.22
C LYS A 74 -12.00 -7.52 -6.48
N LYS A 75 -12.40 -7.68 -5.23
CA LYS A 75 -12.87 -6.57 -4.38
C LYS A 75 -11.73 -5.64 -4.00
N ILE A 76 -10.57 -6.21 -3.68
CA ILE A 76 -9.36 -5.43 -3.37
C ILE A 76 -8.92 -4.64 -4.60
N GLN A 77 -8.89 -5.26 -5.77
CA GLN A 77 -8.54 -4.59 -7.02
C GLN A 77 -9.52 -3.48 -7.37
N ALA A 78 -10.80 -3.65 -7.07
CA ALA A 78 -11.80 -2.61 -7.28
C ALA A 78 -11.62 -1.42 -6.33
N ALA A 79 -11.13 -1.65 -5.12
CA ALA A 79 -10.89 -0.60 -4.12
C ALA A 79 -9.54 0.10 -4.32
N ALA A 80 -8.56 -0.56 -4.93
CA ALA A 80 -7.19 -0.06 -5.06
C ALA A 80 -7.07 1.32 -5.71
N PRO A 81 -7.83 1.67 -6.78
CA PRO A 81 -7.73 3.02 -7.36
C PRO A 81 -8.02 4.14 -6.36
N GLN A 82 -8.97 3.93 -5.45
CA GLN A 82 -9.27 4.89 -4.39
C GLN A 82 -8.13 4.98 -3.39
N TRP A 83 -7.55 3.84 -3.00
CA TRP A 83 -6.40 3.80 -2.10
C TRP A 83 -5.22 4.57 -2.67
N LEU A 84 -4.94 4.39 -3.95
CA LEU A 84 -3.84 5.07 -4.64
C LEU A 84 -4.05 6.59 -4.67
N ARG A 85 -5.30 7.06 -4.74
CA ARG A 85 -5.62 8.48 -4.68
C ARG A 85 -5.47 9.06 -3.27
N LEU A 86 -5.74 8.27 -2.25
CA LEU A 86 -5.63 8.70 -0.85
C LEU A 86 -4.19 8.65 -0.32
N ALA A 87 -3.36 7.85 -0.96
CA ALA A 87 -1.95 7.73 -0.61
C ALA A 87 -1.14 8.91 -1.20
#